data_f865c4899dbb0e897eebcee64568b28f
#
_entry.id   f865c4899dbb0e897eebcee64568b28f
#
_cell.length_a   1.000
_cell.length_b   1.000
_cell.length_c   1.000
_cell.angle_alpha   90.00
_cell.angle_beta   90.00
_cell.angle_gamma   90.00
#
_symmetry.space_group_name_H-M   'P 1'
#
loop_
_entity.id
_entity.type
_entity.pdbx_description
1 polymer ?
#
loop_
_entity_poly.entity_id
_entity_poly.type
_entity_poly.pdbx_seq_one_letter_code
_entity_poly.pdbx_strand_id
1 'polypeptide(L)'
;MTAHRAGPRAAAARTLDPQVAKLLAWVEKAGGPDYRELGAAAARAHYASIAGTLEIAPAPMHAVDDLAVVLPGRTLRVRHYVPREHGWADPMPALLYFHGGGFTIGSVDTHDRICRMLARDADCVVLSVDYRLAPEHPFPAAADDAFDTLAWLRREVHALGVDPARIAVGGDSAGGTLATACAIHARDAGWPLALQLLIYPGVAGRQASASHREFGEGYLLDFDLVAWFFANYVRSEADRDDWRFAPLSHPELRGVAPAWIAIADHDPLRDDDRAYAARLREAGVPVDAVEYPGMIHAFFQHGGFVPMARRAHADAAAALRRVFGRA
;
A
#
# COMPACT_ATOMS: atom_id res chain seq x y z
N MET A 1 -52.91 -9.00 14.06
CA MET A 1 -51.80 -8.03 13.82
C MET A 1 -50.53 -8.82 13.48
N THR A 2 -50.30 -9.05 12.20
CA THR A 2 -49.18 -9.83 11.66
C THR A 2 -48.01 -8.90 11.40
N ALA A 3 -46.91 -9.08 12.17
CA ALA A 3 -45.68 -8.35 11.99
C ALA A 3 -44.99 -8.79 10.67
N HIS A 4 -44.90 -7.88 9.71
CA HIS A 4 -44.07 -8.06 8.52
C HIS A 4 -42.60 -8.10 8.93
N ARG A 5 -41.99 -9.29 8.88
CA ARG A 5 -40.52 -9.45 8.87
C ARG A 5 -40.04 -8.90 7.52
N ALA A 6 -39.33 -7.77 7.56
CA ALA A 6 -38.51 -7.32 6.44
C ALA A 6 -37.39 -8.36 6.20
N GLY A 7 -37.49 -9.04 5.07
CA GLY A 7 -36.41 -9.92 4.59
C GLY A 7 -35.13 -9.12 4.29
N PRO A 8 -33.95 -9.76 4.25
CA PRO A 8 -32.70 -9.07 3.96
C PRO A 8 -32.82 -8.39 2.59
N ARG A 9 -32.58 -7.07 2.56
CA ARG A 9 -32.43 -6.31 1.32
C ARG A 9 -31.36 -7.03 0.49
N ALA A 10 -31.74 -7.52 -0.70
CA ALA A 10 -30.79 -8.01 -1.68
C ALA A 10 -29.72 -6.92 -1.88
N ALA A 11 -28.45 -7.26 -1.67
CA ALA A 11 -27.35 -6.37 -1.98
C ALA A 11 -27.51 -5.96 -3.44
N ALA A 12 -27.57 -4.65 -3.71
CA ALA A 12 -27.60 -4.15 -5.08
C ALA A 12 -26.39 -4.73 -5.81
N ALA A 13 -26.64 -5.29 -7.01
CA ALA A 13 -25.55 -5.83 -7.83
C ALA A 13 -24.47 -4.76 -7.97
N ARG A 14 -23.26 -5.07 -7.56
CA ARG A 14 -22.14 -4.14 -7.63
C ARG A 14 -21.79 -3.92 -9.09
N THR A 15 -21.76 -2.68 -9.49
CA THR A 15 -21.48 -2.29 -10.88
C THR A 15 -20.04 -1.79 -10.98
N LEU A 16 -19.29 -2.38 -11.89
CA LEU A 16 -17.94 -1.91 -12.23
C LEU A 16 -18.01 -0.47 -12.79
N ASP A 17 -17.06 0.38 -12.41
CA ASP A 17 -16.96 1.72 -12.99
C ASP A 17 -16.77 1.63 -14.53
N PRO A 18 -17.47 2.46 -15.34
CA PRO A 18 -17.36 2.38 -16.80
C PRO A 18 -15.95 2.58 -17.36
N GLN A 19 -15.09 3.38 -16.71
CA GLN A 19 -13.69 3.53 -17.12
C GLN A 19 -12.89 2.30 -16.77
N VAL A 20 -13.13 1.70 -15.60
CA VAL A 20 -12.50 0.43 -15.21
C VAL A 20 -12.92 -0.69 -16.15
N ALA A 21 -14.20 -0.79 -16.53
CA ALA A 21 -14.66 -1.76 -17.51
C ALA A 21 -13.96 -1.61 -18.88
N LYS A 22 -13.77 -0.37 -19.36
CA LYS A 22 -13.00 -0.09 -20.58
C LYS A 22 -11.53 -0.47 -20.44
N LEU A 23 -10.93 -0.19 -19.29
CA LEU A 23 -9.54 -0.57 -19.00
C LEU A 23 -9.38 -2.09 -19.09
N LEU A 24 -10.23 -2.85 -18.42
CA LEU A 24 -10.18 -4.32 -18.44
C LEU A 24 -10.34 -4.88 -19.86
N ALA A 25 -11.31 -4.39 -20.62
CA ALA A 25 -11.50 -4.78 -22.02
C ALA A 25 -10.30 -4.41 -22.91
N TRP A 26 -9.63 -3.28 -22.63
CA TRP A 26 -8.42 -2.90 -23.36
C TRP A 26 -7.24 -3.80 -23.00
N VAL A 27 -7.04 -4.15 -21.73
CA VAL A 27 -5.98 -5.06 -21.27
C VAL A 27 -6.19 -6.46 -21.86
N GLU A 28 -7.41 -6.99 -21.82
CA GLU A 28 -7.76 -8.29 -22.42
C GLU A 28 -7.44 -8.30 -23.92
N LYS A 29 -7.84 -7.26 -24.66
CA LYS A 29 -7.58 -7.13 -26.10
C LYS A 29 -6.10 -6.97 -26.44
N ALA A 30 -5.35 -6.25 -25.60
CA ALA A 30 -3.91 -6.03 -25.80
C ALA A 30 -3.11 -7.33 -25.64
N GLY A 31 -3.57 -8.24 -24.81
CA GLY A 31 -2.91 -9.51 -24.52
C GLY A 31 -1.56 -9.27 -23.86
N GLY A 32 -1.50 -9.24 -22.54
CA GLY A 32 -0.23 -9.14 -21.81
C GLY A 32 0.40 -10.51 -21.58
N PRO A 33 1.72 -10.56 -21.29
CA PRO A 33 2.34 -11.82 -20.89
C PRO A 33 1.84 -12.25 -19.50
N ASP A 34 1.73 -13.56 -19.32
CA ASP A 34 1.49 -14.11 -17.99
C ASP A 34 2.77 -14.03 -17.16
N TYR A 35 2.72 -13.32 -16.02
CA TYR A 35 3.87 -13.16 -15.13
C TYR A 35 4.37 -14.49 -14.54
N ARG A 36 3.47 -15.47 -14.43
CA ARG A 36 3.79 -16.83 -13.95
C ARG A 36 4.68 -17.56 -14.94
N GLU A 37 4.46 -17.35 -16.24
CA GLU A 37 5.28 -17.93 -17.32
C GLU A 37 6.59 -17.15 -17.54
N LEU A 38 6.56 -15.82 -17.38
CA LEU A 38 7.75 -14.99 -17.53
C LEU A 38 8.80 -15.25 -16.44
N GLY A 39 8.36 -15.59 -15.22
CA GLY A 39 9.21 -15.61 -14.03
C GLY A 39 9.53 -14.19 -13.51
N ALA A 40 10.04 -14.11 -12.28
CA ALA A 40 10.13 -12.85 -11.53
C ALA A 40 10.94 -11.74 -12.23
N ALA A 41 12.11 -12.06 -12.79
CA ALA A 41 12.98 -11.06 -13.41
C ALA A 41 12.35 -10.42 -14.66
N ALA A 42 11.75 -11.21 -15.55
CA ALA A 42 11.10 -10.70 -16.74
C ALA A 42 9.77 -10.03 -16.41
N ALA A 43 9.04 -10.51 -15.41
CA ALA A 43 7.83 -9.85 -14.90
C ALA A 43 8.14 -8.44 -14.35
N ARG A 44 9.24 -8.25 -13.61
CA ARG A 44 9.72 -6.93 -13.15
C ARG A 44 10.01 -5.99 -14.32
N ALA A 45 10.75 -6.48 -15.31
CA ALA A 45 11.10 -5.68 -16.50
C ALA A 45 9.86 -5.27 -17.28
N HIS A 46 8.91 -6.19 -17.48
CA HIS A 46 7.64 -5.90 -18.14
C HIS A 46 6.82 -4.90 -17.33
N TYR A 47 6.63 -5.11 -16.02
CA TYR A 47 5.88 -4.19 -15.17
C TYR A 47 6.49 -2.78 -15.17
N ALA A 48 7.82 -2.67 -15.08
CA ALA A 48 8.51 -1.38 -15.18
C ALA A 48 8.30 -0.70 -16.54
N SER A 49 8.21 -1.47 -17.64
CA SER A 49 8.02 -0.91 -18.99
C SER A 49 6.63 -0.31 -19.22
N ILE A 50 5.60 -0.79 -18.50
CA ILE A 50 4.22 -0.30 -18.60
C ILE A 50 3.84 0.68 -17.50
N ALA A 51 4.63 0.75 -16.42
CA ALA A 51 4.39 1.66 -15.30
C ALA A 51 4.30 3.12 -15.79
N GLY A 52 3.38 3.86 -15.21
CA GLY A 52 3.15 5.26 -15.58
C GLY A 52 2.28 5.49 -16.82
N THR A 53 1.97 4.47 -17.63
CA THR A 53 1.18 4.64 -18.88
C THR A 53 -0.21 5.21 -18.62
N LEU A 54 -0.86 4.77 -17.54
CA LEU A 54 -2.22 5.18 -17.18
C LEU A 54 -2.26 6.09 -15.93
N GLU A 55 -1.09 6.48 -15.45
CA GLU A 55 -0.98 7.34 -14.28
C GLU A 55 -1.12 8.82 -14.63
N ILE A 56 -1.36 9.64 -13.62
CA ILE A 56 -1.31 11.10 -13.74
C ILE A 56 0.11 11.56 -14.06
N ALA A 57 0.25 12.74 -14.64
CA ALA A 57 1.56 13.34 -14.88
C ALA A 57 2.33 13.51 -13.55
N PRO A 58 3.66 13.29 -13.54
CA PRO A 58 4.45 13.41 -12.32
C PRO A 58 4.39 14.83 -11.77
N ALA A 59 4.08 14.98 -10.49
CA ALA A 59 4.07 16.28 -9.84
C ALA A 59 5.50 16.85 -9.75
N PRO A 60 5.70 18.17 -9.99
CA PRO A 60 6.99 18.79 -9.77
C PRO A 60 7.35 18.75 -8.27
N MET A 61 8.65 18.57 -7.98
CA MET A 61 9.21 18.56 -6.64
C MET A 61 10.33 19.60 -6.55
N HIS A 62 10.60 20.07 -5.34
CA HIS A 62 11.79 20.88 -5.07
C HIS A 62 13.06 20.03 -5.28
N ALA A 63 13.06 18.80 -4.72
CA ALA A 63 14.13 17.83 -4.95
C ALA A 63 13.59 16.39 -4.99
N VAL A 64 14.30 15.53 -5.74
CA VAL A 64 14.12 14.08 -5.72
C VAL A 64 15.49 13.44 -5.79
N ASP A 65 15.89 12.76 -4.72
CA ASP A 65 17.22 12.18 -4.58
C ASP A 65 17.12 10.70 -4.21
N ASP A 66 18.00 9.88 -4.80
CA ASP A 66 18.15 8.49 -4.40
C ASP A 66 19.24 8.38 -3.33
N LEU A 67 18.84 8.05 -2.10
CA LEU A 67 19.72 7.88 -0.96
C LEU A 67 20.22 6.43 -0.86
N ALA A 68 21.51 6.25 -0.63
CA ALA A 68 22.09 4.95 -0.28
C ALA A 68 22.01 4.76 1.25
N VAL A 69 20.97 4.09 1.72
CA VAL A 69 20.71 3.87 3.15
C VAL A 69 21.43 2.62 3.63
N VAL A 70 22.43 2.81 4.47
CA VAL A 70 23.20 1.71 5.07
C VAL A 70 22.44 1.14 6.27
N LEU A 71 22.05 -0.12 6.16
CA LEU A 71 21.36 -0.90 7.17
C LEU A 71 22.21 -2.08 7.62
N PRO A 72 21.90 -2.79 8.70
CA PRO A 72 22.66 -3.95 9.14
C PRO A 72 22.83 -5.01 8.02
N GLY A 73 24.06 -5.20 7.56
CA GLY A 73 24.42 -6.19 6.54
C GLY A 73 23.98 -5.88 5.10
N ARG A 74 23.45 -4.69 4.81
CA ARG A 74 22.99 -4.31 3.47
C ARG A 74 22.86 -2.81 3.28
N THR A 75 22.76 -2.40 2.01
CA THR A 75 22.41 -1.01 1.64
C THR A 75 21.17 -1.06 0.76
N LEU A 76 20.20 -0.19 1.04
CA LEU A 76 19.00 -0.03 0.23
C LEU A 76 19.00 1.33 -0.45
N ARG A 77 18.38 1.41 -1.63
CA ARG A 77 17.99 2.67 -2.25
C ARG A 77 16.69 3.15 -1.59
N VAL A 78 16.68 4.39 -1.13
CA VAL A 78 15.49 5.07 -0.64
C VAL A 78 15.33 6.35 -1.43
N ARG A 79 14.25 6.51 -2.18
CA ARG A 79 13.97 7.74 -2.92
C ARG A 79 13.30 8.75 -2.03
N HIS A 80 13.94 9.91 -1.93
CA HIS A 80 13.56 11.04 -1.09
C HIS A 80 12.89 12.12 -1.93
N TYR A 81 11.61 12.36 -1.70
CA TYR A 81 10.81 13.37 -2.40
C TYR A 81 10.58 14.56 -1.48
N VAL A 82 11.01 15.72 -1.91
CA VAL A 82 10.92 16.99 -1.19
C VAL A 82 10.02 17.95 -1.97
N PRO A 83 8.79 18.25 -1.50
CA PRO A 83 7.86 19.07 -2.28
C PRO A 83 8.22 20.56 -2.29
N ARG A 84 8.87 21.08 -1.24
CA ARG A 84 9.31 22.46 -1.07
C ARG A 84 10.60 22.55 -0.28
N GLU A 85 11.26 23.68 -0.32
CA GLU A 85 12.41 23.95 0.55
C GLU A 85 12.02 23.82 2.04
N HIS A 86 12.87 23.16 2.81
CA HIS A 86 12.70 22.93 4.23
C HIS A 86 14.04 22.63 4.90
N GLY A 87 14.05 22.47 6.22
CA GLY A 87 15.22 22.07 7.00
C GLY A 87 14.86 21.98 8.49
N TRP A 88 15.86 21.78 9.33
CA TRP A 88 15.60 21.60 10.77
C TRP A 88 14.96 22.81 11.45
N ALA A 89 15.10 24.02 10.91
CA ALA A 89 14.43 25.22 11.42
C ALA A 89 12.92 25.26 11.08
N ASP A 90 12.49 24.55 10.02
CA ASP A 90 11.09 24.36 9.63
C ASP A 90 10.89 22.89 9.22
N PRO A 91 10.87 21.95 10.19
CA PRO A 91 10.84 20.52 9.88
C PRO A 91 9.51 20.10 9.30
N MET A 92 9.56 19.27 8.25
CA MET A 92 8.37 18.73 7.58
C MET A 92 7.91 17.40 8.19
N PRO A 93 6.61 17.09 8.12
CA PRO A 93 6.16 15.71 8.34
C PRO A 93 6.75 14.77 7.30
N ALA A 94 6.78 13.48 7.60
CA ALA A 94 7.28 12.47 6.66
C ALA A 94 6.34 11.27 6.54
N LEU A 95 6.27 10.73 5.32
CA LEU A 95 5.67 9.45 4.99
C LEU A 95 6.77 8.48 4.53
N LEU A 96 6.98 7.40 5.27
CA LEU A 96 7.77 6.25 4.80
C LEU A 96 6.86 5.36 3.98
N TYR A 97 7.15 5.23 2.68
CA TYR A 97 6.28 4.56 1.72
C TYR A 97 6.91 3.27 1.19
N PHE A 98 6.11 2.22 1.13
CA PHE A 98 6.47 0.93 0.54
C PHE A 98 5.59 0.66 -0.67
N HIS A 99 6.21 0.36 -1.81
CA HIS A 99 5.51 0.09 -3.06
C HIS A 99 4.81 -1.27 -3.07
N GLY A 100 3.77 -1.41 -3.90
CA GLY A 100 3.10 -2.68 -4.17
C GLY A 100 3.86 -3.59 -5.12
N GLY A 101 3.24 -4.73 -5.47
CA GLY A 101 3.79 -5.69 -6.42
C GLY A 101 4.09 -7.08 -5.82
N GLY A 102 3.29 -7.52 -4.83
CA GLY A 102 3.34 -8.88 -4.29
C GLY A 102 4.70 -9.30 -3.75
N PHE A 103 5.52 -8.37 -3.25
CA PHE A 103 6.90 -8.59 -2.80
C PHE A 103 7.84 -9.13 -3.90
N THR A 104 7.39 -9.20 -5.15
CA THR A 104 8.09 -9.84 -6.26
C THR A 104 8.41 -8.88 -7.39
N ILE A 105 7.52 -7.94 -7.68
CA ILE A 105 7.67 -6.89 -8.69
C ILE A 105 7.54 -5.51 -8.06
N GLY A 106 7.65 -4.45 -8.86
CA GLY A 106 7.60 -3.07 -8.37
C GLY A 106 8.96 -2.52 -7.98
N SER A 107 9.00 -1.21 -7.79
CA SER A 107 10.22 -0.46 -7.38
C SER A 107 9.83 0.97 -7.03
N VAL A 108 10.76 1.77 -6.53
CA VAL A 108 10.60 3.22 -6.37
C VAL A 108 10.32 3.92 -7.70
N ASP A 109 10.78 3.36 -8.84
CA ASP A 109 10.54 3.94 -10.17
C ASP A 109 9.09 3.72 -10.63
N THR A 110 8.52 2.55 -10.36
CA THR A 110 7.14 2.20 -10.74
C THR A 110 6.09 2.92 -9.89
N HIS A 111 6.45 3.46 -8.73
CA HIS A 111 5.55 4.20 -7.83
C HIS A 111 5.95 5.67 -7.66
N ASP A 112 6.83 6.19 -8.54
CA ASP A 112 7.32 7.57 -8.50
C ASP A 112 6.17 8.60 -8.50
N ARG A 113 5.16 8.41 -9.35
CA ARG A 113 4.07 9.38 -9.50
C ARG A 113 3.15 9.42 -8.30
N ILE A 114 2.85 8.27 -7.68
CA ILE A 114 2.08 8.19 -6.44
C ILE A 114 2.82 8.93 -5.32
N CYS A 115 4.12 8.67 -5.16
CA CYS A 115 4.94 9.29 -4.12
C CYS A 115 5.05 10.80 -4.30
N ARG A 116 5.29 11.28 -5.53
CA ARG A 116 5.33 12.72 -5.83
C ARG A 116 4.02 13.41 -5.50
N MET A 117 2.90 12.76 -5.82
CA MET A 117 1.60 13.31 -5.59
C MET A 117 1.27 13.36 -4.11
N LEU A 118 1.57 12.30 -3.36
CA LEU A 118 1.41 12.29 -1.90
C LEU A 118 2.29 13.36 -1.24
N ALA A 119 3.56 13.52 -1.70
CA ALA A 119 4.46 14.54 -1.19
C ALA A 119 3.90 15.96 -1.39
N ARG A 120 3.49 16.27 -2.63
CA ARG A 120 2.94 17.59 -2.97
C ARG A 120 1.63 17.88 -2.24
N ASP A 121 0.68 16.95 -2.31
CA ASP A 121 -0.70 17.21 -1.87
C ASP A 121 -0.87 17.08 -0.36
N ALA A 122 0.03 16.36 0.32
CA ALA A 122 0.06 16.30 1.79
C ALA A 122 1.05 17.30 2.40
N ASP A 123 1.83 18.03 1.62
CA ASP A 123 2.93 18.90 2.08
C ASP A 123 3.84 18.19 3.09
N CYS A 124 4.35 17.02 2.66
CA CYS A 124 5.24 16.20 3.48
C CYS A 124 6.41 15.63 2.65
N VAL A 125 7.51 15.33 3.31
CA VAL A 125 8.57 14.51 2.73
C VAL A 125 8.03 13.08 2.52
N VAL A 126 8.31 12.48 1.35
CA VAL A 126 8.05 11.05 1.13
C VAL A 126 9.39 10.33 0.94
N LEU A 127 9.57 9.24 1.66
CA LEU A 127 10.72 8.35 1.57
C LEU A 127 10.22 7.00 1.04
N SER A 128 10.42 6.73 -0.25
CA SER A 128 10.01 5.48 -0.90
C SER A 128 11.13 4.47 -0.86
N VAL A 129 10.86 3.29 -0.30
CA VAL A 129 11.86 2.26 -0.01
C VAL A 129 11.91 1.24 -1.13
N ASP A 130 13.08 1.03 -1.73
CA ASP A 130 13.36 -0.03 -2.69
C ASP A 130 13.77 -1.29 -1.93
N TYR A 131 12.80 -1.89 -1.25
CA TYR A 131 13.03 -3.08 -0.41
C TYR A 131 13.37 -4.31 -1.26
N ARG A 132 14.07 -5.27 -0.69
CA ARG A 132 14.50 -6.50 -1.36
C ARG A 132 13.30 -7.36 -1.75
N LEU A 133 13.33 -7.84 -3.00
CA LEU A 133 12.23 -8.60 -3.60
C LEU A 133 12.50 -10.11 -3.63
N ALA A 134 11.43 -10.86 -3.57
CA ALA A 134 11.40 -12.31 -3.79
C ALA A 134 11.41 -12.63 -5.32
N PRO A 135 11.86 -13.81 -5.72
CA PRO A 135 12.29 -14.94 -4.90
C PRO A 135 13.74 -14.84 -4.41
N GLU A 136 14.54 -13.86 -4.86
CA GLU A 136 15.96 -13.72 -4.46
C GLU A 136 16.10 -13.46 -2.96
N HIS A 137 15.14 -12.73 -2.40
CA HIS A 137 15.06 -12.39 -0.98
C HIS A 137 13.65 -12.69 -0.43
N PRO A 138 13.36 -13.97 -0.13
CA PRO A 138 12.05 -14.35 0.38
C PRO A 138 11.79 -13.79 1.79
N PHE A 139 10.59 -14.01 2.30
CA PHE A 139 10.21 -13.67 3.66
C PHE A 139 11.27 -14.12 4.68
N PRO A 140 11.67 -13.30 5.69
CA PRO A 140 11.07 -12.00 6.01
C PRO A 140 11.85 -10.78 5.46
N ALA A 141 12.68 -10.93 4.41
CA ALA A 141 13.63 -9.92 3.97
C ALA A 141 13.00 -8.52 3.77
N ALA A 142 11.83 -8.43 3.12
CA ALA A 142 11.14 -7.16 2.90
C ALA A 142 10.62 -6.54 4.22
N ALA A 143 10.14 -7.36 5.17
CA ALA A 143 9.72 -6.89 6.48
C ALA A 143 10.90 -6.36 7.31
N ASP A 144 12.03 -7.07 7.27
CA ASP A 144 13.27 -6.63 7.94
C ASP A 144 13.77 -5.31 7.33
N ASP A 145 13.68 -5.15 6.00
CA ASP A 145 14.02 -3.90 5.33
C ASP A 145 13.12 -2.75 5.76
N ALA A 146 11.83 -2.99 5.87
CA ALA A 146 10.87 -1.99 6.30
C ALA A 146 11.11 -1.53 7.74
N PHE A 147 11.35 -2.45 8.66
CA PHE A 147 11.62 -2.12 10.07
C PHE A 147 12.94 -1.37 10.25
N ASP A 148 14.00 -1.85 9.60
CA ASP A 148 15.31 -1.20 9.67
C ASP A 148 15.32 0.18 9.03
N THR A 149 14.56 0.38 7.93
CA THR A 149 14.42 1.69 7.29
C THR A 149 13.62 2.65 8.17
N LEU A 150 12.56 2.19 8.85
CA LEU A 150 11.85 3.02 9.83
C LEU A 150 12.76 3.41 10.99
N ALA A 151 13.57 2.49 11.51
CA ALA A 151 14.55 2.78 12.55
C ALA A 151 15.63 3.77 12.07
N TRP A 152 16.07 3.64 10.82
CA TRP A 152 17.00 4.58 10.19
C TRP A 152 16.36 5.98 10.06
N LEU A 153 15.15 6.10 9.52
CA LEU A 153 14.46 7.38 9.41
C LEU A 153 14.39 8.11 10.76
N ARG A 154 14.05 7.39 11.82
CA ARG A 154 13.96 7.95 13.16
C ARG A 154 15.30 8.48 13.70
N ARG A 155 16.43 7.90 13.29
CA ARG A 155 17.76 8.39 13.66
C ARG A 155 18.17 9.62 12.85
N GLU A 156 17.73 9.68 11.59
CA GLU A 156 18.17 10.69 10.62
C GLU A 156 17.21 11.89 10.49
N VAL A 157 16.18 11.98 11.33
CA VAL A 157 15.16 13.06 11.26
C VAL A 157 15.77 14.45 11.19
N HIS A 158 16.87 14.69 11.92
CA HIS A 158 17.54 15.99 11.93
C HIS A 158 18.21 16.29 10.58
N ALA A 159 18.96 15.34 10.04
CA ALA A 159 19.65 15.48 8.77
C ALA A 159 18.67 15.61 7.59
N LEU A 160 17.51 14.97 7.70
CA LEU A 160 16.44 15.00 6.70
C LEU A 160 15.49 16.20 6.88
N GLY A 161 15.62 17.01 7.93
CA GLY A 161 14.68 18.08 8.24
C GLY A 161 13.27 17.58 8.53
N VAL A 162 13.14 16.39 9.13
CA VAL A 162 11.86 15.72 9.41
C VAL A 162 11.45 15.94 10.87
N ASP A 163 10.17 16.23 11.10
CA ASP A 163 9.60 16.29 12.45
C ASP A 163 9.37 14.87 13.00
N PRO A 164 10.08 14.47 14.06
CA PRO A 164 9.95 13.13 14.63
C PRO A 164 8.55 12.80 15.21
N ALA A 165 7.75 13.82 15.52
CA ALA A 165 6.39 13.67 16.01
C ALA A 165 5.35 13.47 14.88
N ARG A 166 5.73 13.71 13.62
CA ARG A 166 4.85 13.68 12.46
C ARG A 166 5.36 12.71 11.39
N ILE A 167 5.64 11.48 11.79
CA ILE A 167 6.02 10.39 10.89
C ILE A 167 4.82 9.47 10.68
N ALA A 168 4.47 9.22 9.42
CA ALA A 168 3.52 8.20 9.00
C ALA A 168 4.23 7.08 8.23
N VAL A 169 3.62 5.90 8.20
CA VAL A 169 4.00 4.81 7.30
C VAL A 169 2.87 4.57 6.32
N GLY A 170 3.18 4.15 5.10
CA GLY A 170 2.14 3.87 4.10
C GLY A 170 2.63 2.99 2.98
N GLY A 171 1.69 2.49 2.19
CA GLY A 171 1.98 1.66 1.02
C GLY A 171 0.72 1.09 0.41
N ASP A 172 0.87 0.53 -0.77
CA ASP A 172 -0.19 -0.11 -1.53
C ASP A 172 0.04 -1.61 -1.64
N SER A 173 -1.03 -2.41 -1.57
CA SER A 173 -0.98 -3.87 -1.75
C SER A 173 0.05 -4.52 -0.79
N ALA A 174 1.07 -5.20 -1.31
CA ALA A 174 2.18 -5.74 -0.53
C ALA A 174 2.94 -4.67 0.29
N GLY A 175 3.05 -3.45 -0.25
CA GLY A 175 3.60 -2.32 0.50
C GLY A 175 2.70 -1.89 1.66
N GLY A 176 1.38 -2.04 1.50
CA GLY A 176 0.42 -1.88 2.58
C GLY A 176 0.61 -2.91 3.69
N THR A 177 0.97 -4.16 3.36
CA THR A 177 1.36 -5.17 4.35
C THR A 177 2.56 -4.69 5.17
N LEU A 178 3.61 -4.19 4.50
CA LEU A 178 4.82 -3.69 5.16
C LEU A 178 4.52 -2.48 6.05
N ALA A 179 3.69 -1.55 5.58
CA ALA A 179 3.26 -0.40 6.37
C ALA A 179 2.49 -0.81 7.62
N THR A 180 1.59 -1.78 7.49
CA THR A 180 0.84 -2.35 8.62
C THR A 180 1.76 -3.04 9.63
N ALA A 181 2.71 -3.86 9.14
CA ALA A 181 3.70 -4.50 9.99
C ALA A 181 4.60 -3.47 10.70
N CYS A 182 5.01 -2.40 10.00
CA CYS A 182 5.74 -1.28 10.60
C CYS A 182 4.94 -0.58 11.71
N ALA A 183 3.62 -0.40 11.54
CA ALA A 183 2.78 0.22 12.56
C ALA A 183 2.70 -0.62 13.84
N ILE A 184 2.62 -1.95 13.70
CA ILE A 184 2.66 -2.89 14.83
C ILE A 184 4.04 -2.87 15.49
N HIS A 185 5.11 -2.99 14.70
CA HIS A 185 6.49 -2.94 15.19
C HIS A 185 6.81 -1.63 15.94
N ALA A 186 6.39 -0.49 15.38
CA ALA A 186 6.58 0.82 15.99
C ALA A 186 5.89 0.93 17.35
N ARG A 187 4.64 0.43 17.46
CA ARG A 187 3.94 0.35 18.74
C ARG A 187 4.75 -0.42 19.77
N ASP A 188 5.24 -1.62 19.40
CA ASP A 188 5.99 -2.49 20.29
C ASP A 188 7.34 -1.90 20.71
N ALA A 189 7.95 -1.11 19.83
CA ALA A 189 9.17 -0.35 20.10
C ALA A 189 8.95 0.98 20.85
N GLY A 190 7.68 1.36 21.15
CA GLY A 190 7.35 2.65 21.75
C GLY A 190 7.61 3.85 20.83
N TRP A 191 7.53 3.66 19.51
CA TRP A 191 7.74 4.71 18.52
C TRP A 191 6.40 5.25 18.02
N PRO A 192 6.01 6.47 18.37
CA PRO A 192 4.76 7.03 17.88
C PRO A 192 4.80 7.21 16.36
N LEU A 193 3.71 6.82 15.70
CA LEU A 193 3.42 7.11 14.31
C LEU A 193 2.11 7.89 14.21
N ALA A 194 2.07 8.87 13.31
CA ALA A 194 0.90 9.73 13.12
C ALA A 194 -0.24 8.99 12.39
N LEU A 195 0.11 8.10 11.45
CA LEU A 195 -0.86 7.36 10.62
C LEU A 195 -0.21 6.12 10.02
N GLN A 196 -1.00 5.08 9.79
CA GLN A 196 -0.77 4.05 8.77
C GLN A 196 -1.70 4.34 7.58
N LEU A 197 -1.11 4.71 6.42
CA LEU A 197 -1.80 5.01 5.18
C LEU A 197 -1.83 3.75 4.31
N LEU A 198 -2.94 3.05 4.29
CA LEU A 198 -3.06 1.73 3.69
C LEU A 198 -3.91 1.77 2.43
N ILE A 199 -3.34 1.42 1.30
CA ILE A 199 -4.00 1.44 0.01
C ILE A 199 -4.21 -0.02 -0.41
N TYR A 200 -5.45 -0.52 -0.34
CA TYR A 200 -5.85 -1.94 -0.58
C TYR A 200 -4.80 -2.95 -0.07
N PRO A 201 -4.45 -2.92 1.24
CA PRO A 201 -3.30 -3.67 1.75
C PRO A 201 -3.51 -5.18 1.71
N GLY A 202 -2.44 -5.95 1.46
CA GLY A 202 -2.45 -7.41 1.62
C GLY A 202 -2.25 -7.80 3.09
N VAL A 203 -3.31 -7.96 3.87
CA VAL A 203 -3.22 -8.19 5.33
C VAL A 203 -3.40 -9.64 5.76
N ALA A 204 -3.72 -10.56 4.83
CA ALA A 204 -3.95 -11.97 5.09
C ALA A 204 -2.92 -12.86 4.40
N GLY A 205 -2.47 -13.91 5.08
CA GLY A 205 -1.50 -14.87 4.54
C GLY A 205 -2.12 -15.97 3.66
N ARG A 206 -3.46 -15.98 3.53
CA ARG A 206 -4.22 -16.98 2.77
C ARG A 206 -5.38 -16.35 2.02
N GLN A 207 -5.67 -16.88 0.84
CA GLN A 207 -6.78 -16.47 -0.01
C GLN A 207 -8.08 -17.19 0.43
N ALA A 208 -8.65 -16.83 1.57
CA ALA A 208 -9.75 -17.56 2.19
C ALA A 208 -11.09 -16.80 2.21
N SER A 209 -11.07 -15.47 2.07
CA SER A 209 -12.27 -14.63 2.15
C SER A 209 -13.21 -14.81 0.94
N ALA A 210 -14.44 -14.30 1.05
CA ALA A 210 -15.41 -14.37 -0.03
C ALA A 210 -14.95 -13.58 -1.25
N SER A 211 -14.33 -12.42 -1.05
CA SER A 211 -13.85 -11.56 -2.14
C SER A 211 -12.77 -12.23 -3.00
N HIS A 212 -11.91 -13.10 -2.44
CA HIS A 212 -10.97 -13.88 -3.23
C HIS A 212 -11.66 -14.80 -4.26
N ARG A 213 -12.83 -15.35 -3.93
CA ARG A 213 -13.64 -16.16 -4.86
C ARG A 213 -14.46 -15.32 -5.80
N GLU A 214 -14.99 -14.17 -5.32
CA GLU A 214 -15.87 -13.28 -6.08
C GLU A 214 -15.10 -12.50 -7.16
N PHE A 215 -13.87 -12.06 -6.86
CA PHE A 215 -13.06 -11.20 -7.74
C PHE A 215 -11.72 -11.84 -8.13
N GLY A 216 -11.57 -13.14 -7.94
CA GLY A 216 -10.34 -13.87 -8.24
C GLY A 216 -10.09 -14.11 -9.73
N GLU A 217 -10.96 -13.63 -10.63
CA GLU A 217 -10.81 -13.77 -12.08
C GLU A 217 -11.37 -12.53 -12.80
N GLY A 218 -10.62 -12.01 -13.79
CA GLY A 218 -11.08 -10.92 -14.66
C GLY A 218 -10.91 -9.49 -14.13
N TYR A 219 -10.24 -9.28 -12.99
CA TYR A 219 -10.07 -7.97 -12.34
C TYR A 219 -8.58 -7.54 -12.17
N LEU A 220 -7.70 -7.92 -13.06
CA LEU A 220 -6.24 -7.71 -13.11
C LEU A 220 -5.47 -8.50 -12.05
N LEU A 221 -5.79 -8.36 -10.78
CA LEU A 221 -5.27 -9.23 -9.73
C LEU A 221 -6.17 -10.46 -9.62
N ASP A 222 -5.70 -11.58 -10.14
CA ASP A 222 -6.44 -12.84 -10.06
C ASP A 222 -5.92 -13.76 -8.94
N PHE A 223 -6.68 -14.81 -8.66
CA PHE A 223 -6.38 -15.79 -7.62
C PHE A 223 -5.01 -16.47 -7.84
N ASP A 224 -4.71 -16.83 -9.08
CA ASP A 224 -3.49 -17.54 -9.44
C ASP A 224 -2.26 -16.61 -9.37
N LEU A 225 -2.43 -15.34 -9.72
CA LEU A 225 -1.36 -14.34 -9.60
C LEU A 225 -1.01 -14.08 -8.12
N VAL A 226 -2.01 -13.99 -7.24
CA VAL A 226 -1.77 -13.90 -5.79
C VAL A 226 -1.06 -15.15 -5.28
N ALA A 227 -1.48 -16.34 -5.73
CA ALA A 227 -0.83 -17.59 -5.36
C ALA A 227 0.63 -17.64 -5.83
N TRP A 228 0.92 -17.13 -7.04
CA TRP A 228 2.28 -17.01 -7.56
C TRP A 228 3.15 -16.03 -6.75
N PHE A 229 2.62 -14.87 -6.37
CA PHE A 229 3.32 -13.95 -5.47
C PHE A 229 3.66 -14.62 -4.13
N PHE A 230 2.70 -15.31 -3.55
CA PHE A 230 2.92 -16.03 -2.29
C PHE A 230 3.97 -17.14 -2.45
N ALA A 231 3.93 -17.90 -3.56
CA ALA A 231 4.92 -18.95 -3.83
C ALA A 231 6.35 -18.41 -3.98
N ASN A 232 6.52 -17.18 -4.48
CA ASN A 232 7.83 -16.52 -4.54
C ASN A 232 8.28 -16.01 -3.18
N TYR A 233 7.36 -15.51 -2.35
CA TYR A 233 7.70 -14.76 -1.14
C TYR A 233 7.82 -15.64 0.12
N VAL A 234 6.89 -16.57 0.36
CA VAL A 234 6.91 -17.42 1.57
C VAL A 234 7.80 -18.66 1.36
N ARG A 235 8.49 -19.08 2.40
CA ARG A 235 9.39 -20.24 2.37
C ARG A 235 8.69 -21.52 2.84
N SER A 236 7.64 -21.34 3.65
CA SER A 236 6.89 -22.44 4.27
C SER A 236 5.47 -22.02 4.63
N GLU A 237 4.60 -22.98 4.91
CA GLU A 237 3.24 -22.70 5.42
C GLU A 237 3.26 -21.92 6.75
N ALA A 238 4.29 -22.09 7.60
CA ALA A 238 4.41 -21.35 8.84
C ALA A 238 4.60 -19.83 8.64
N ASP A 239 5.26 -19.43 7.56
CA ASP A 239 5.43 -18.01 7.23
C ASP A 239 4.07 -17.32 6.97
N ARG A 240 3.03 -18.08 6.54
CA ARG A 240 1.69 -17.55 6.28
C ARG A 240 0.93 -17.14 7.54
N ASP A 241 1.36 -17.63 8.69
CA ASP A 241 0.78 -17.30 9.99
C ASP A 241 1.60 -16.25 10.75
N ASP A 242 2.77 -15.86 10.21
CA ASP A 242 3.60 -14.81 10.78
C ASP A 242 2.95 -13.44 10.52
N TRP A 243 2.71 -12.68 11.59
CA TRP A 243 2.04 -11.38 11.50
C TRP A 243 2.78 -10.34 10.65
N ARG A 244 4.09 -10.50 10.41
CA ARG A 244 4.87 -9.62 9.53
C ARG A 244 4.46 -9.77 8.07
N PHE A 245 3.89 -10.92 7.70
CA PHE A 245 3.29 -11.20 6.39
C PHE A 245 1.75 -11.14 6.44
N ALA A 246 1.15 -11.58 7.52
CA ALA A 246 -0.30 -11.64 7.71
C ALA A 246 -0.73 -10.80 8.94
N PRO A 247 -0.61 -9.47 8.91
CA PRO A 247 -0.89 -8.62 10.07
C PRO A 247 -2.32 -8.74 10.59
N LEU A 248 -3.27 -9.16 9.76
CA LEU A 248 -4.63 -9.51 10.20
C LEU A 248 -4.64 -10.59 11.28
N SER A 249 -3.63 -11.48 11.36
CA SER A 249 -3.53 -12.53 12.37
C SER A 249 -2.91 -12.08 13.70
N HIS A 250 -2.37 -10.86 13.78
CA HIS A 250 -1.69 -10.39 15.00
C HIS A 250 -2.66 -10.38 16.18
N PRO A 251 -2.31 -10.98 17.33
CA PRO A 251 -3.26 -11.16 18.45
C PRO A 251 -3.70 -9.85 19.10
N GLU A 252 -2.86 -8.81 19.11
CA GLU A 252 -3.14 -7.55 19.78
C GLU A 252 -2.85 -6.34 18.87
N LEU A 253 -3.89 -5.56 18.56
CA LEU A 253 -3.79 -4.34 17.72
C LEU A 253 -4.00 -3.05 18.53
N ARG A 254 -4.21 -3.12 19.84
CA ARG A 254 -4.37 -1.94 20.68
C ARG A 254 -3.12 -1.06 20.62
N GLY A 255 -3.33 0.23 20.52
CA GLY A 255 -2.25 1.22 20.54
C GLY A 255 -1.42 1.33 19.26
N VAL A 256 -1.73 0.58 18.19
CA VAL A 256 -1.12 0.84 16.88
C VAL A 256 -1.59 2.20 16.34
N ALA A 257 -0.85 2.78 15.41
CA ALA A 257 -1.16 4.08 14.82
C ALA A 257 -2.58 4.11 14.22
N PRO A 258 -3.28 5.26 14.25
CA PRO A 258 -4.52 5.45 13.50
C PRO A 258 -4.37 5.01 12.05
N ALA A 259 -5.45 4.52 11.42
CA ALA A 259 -5.41 4.03 10.05
C ALA A 259 -6.33 4.82 9.13
N TRP A 260 -5.82 5.11 7.92
CA TRP A 260 -6.64 5.41 6.75
C TRP A 260 -6.49 4.25 5.76
N ILE A 261 -7.62 3.68 5.30
CA ILE A 261 -7.62 2.49 4.46
C ILE A 261 -8.46 2.75 3.22
N ALA A 262 -7.85 2.71 2.03
CA ALA A 262 -8.56 2.66 0.77
C ALA A 262 -8.90 1.21 0.42
N ILE A 263 -10.17 0.93 0.19
CA ILE A 263 -10.67 -0.40 -0.17
C ILE A 263 -11.26 -0.33 -1.57
N ALA A 264 -10.77 -1.17 -2.48
CA ALA A 264 -11.36 -1.31 -3.80
C ALA A 264 -12.54 -2.29 -3.76
N ASP A 265 -13.66 -1.92 -4.37
CA ASP A 265 -14.92 -2.67 -4.27
C ASP A 265 -14.87 -4.03 -5.02
N HIS A 266 -14.15 -4.09 -6.15
CA HIS A 266 -13.96 -5.30 -6.97
C HIS A 266 -12.53 -5.82 -6.84
N ASP A 267 -12.10 -6.13 -5.61
CA ASP A 267 -10.75 -6.55 -5.28
C ASP A 267 -10.78 -7.89 -4.51
N PRO A 268 -9.96 -8.87 -4.87
CA PRO A 268 -9.79 -10.07 -4.05
C PRO A 268 -9.48 -9.78 -2.57
N LEU A 269 -8.75 -8.70 -2.26
CA LEU A 269 -8.32 -8.34 -0.91
C LEU A 269 -9.38 -7.57 -0.10
N ARG A 270 -10.50 -7.16 -0.73
CA ARG A 270 -11.54 -6.31 -0.13
C ARG A 270 -12.01 -6.76 1.26
N ASP A 271 -12.36 -8.03 1.39
CA ASP A 271 -12.97 -8.52 2.63
C ASP A 271 -11.93 -8.66 3.75
N ASP A 272 -10.65 -8.88 3.40
CA ASP A 272 -9.54 -8.89 4.37
C ASP A 272 -9.25 -7.47 4.87
N ASP A 273 -9.31 -6.46 4.00
CA ASP A 273 -9.19 -5.04 4.37
C ASP A 273 -10.31 -4.61 5.32
N ARG A 274 -11.55 -5.03 5.04
CA ARG A 274 -12.70 -4.78 5.92
C ARG A 274 -12.51 -5.47 7.28
N ALA A 275 -12.01 -6.70 7.28
CA ALA A 275 -11.73 -7.44 8.51
C ALA A 275 -10.63 -6.76 9.33
N TYR A 276 -9.57 -6.26 8.68
CA TYR A 276 -8.52 -5.54 9.37
C TYR A 276 -9.03 -4.21 9.97
N ALA A 277 -9.82 -3.45 9.20
CA ALA A 277 -10.46 -2.23 9.69
C ALA A 277 -11.38 -2.49 10.89
N ALA A 278 -12.14 -3.59 10.87
CA ALA A 278 -12.99 -4.00 12.00
C ALA A 278 -12.16 -4.33 13.24
N ARG A 279 -11.11 -5.15 13.10
CA ARG A 279 -10.21 -5.51 14.20
C ARG A 279 -9.48 -4.30 14.82
N LEU A 280 -9.07 -3.34 14.01
CA LEU A 280 -8.50 -2.09 14.52
C LEU A 280 -9.52 -1.31 15.37
N ARG A 281 -10.77 -1.18 14.88
CA ARG A 281 -11.86 -0.50 15.63
C ARG A 281 -12.18 -1.22 16.94
N GLU A 282 -12.25 -2.54 16.93
CA GLU A 282 -12.43 -3.37 18.13
C GLU A 282 -11.31 -3.18 19.15
N ALA A 283 -10.08 -2.96 18.67
CA ALA A 283 -8.92 -2.62 19.50
C ALA A 283 -8.88 -1.17 19.98
N GLY A 284 -9.89 -0.34 19.64
CA GLY A 284 -9.97 1.06 20.02
C GLY A 284 -9.07 2.00 19.19
N VAL A 285 -8.56 1.54 18.03
CA VAL A 285 -7.75 2.35 17.12
C VAL A 285 -8.67 3.17 16.21
N PRO A 286 -8.43 4.48 16.03
CA PRO A 286 -9.16 5.29 15.07
C PRO A 286 -8.95 4.81 13.63
N VAL A 287 -10.04 4.54 12.89
CA VAL A 287 -9.99 4.02 11.51
C VAL A 287 -10.94 4.80 10.61
N ASP A 288 -10.38 5.37 9.56
CA ASP A 288 -11.09 5.97 8.43
C ASP A 288 -10.93 5.02 7.22
N ALA A 289 -11.88 4.13 7.01
CA ALA A 289 -11.88 3.18 5.89
C ALA A 289 -12.84 3.67 4.81
N VAL A 290 -12.32 3.93 3.63
CA VAL A 290 -13.05 4.45 2.47
C VAL A 290 -13.12 3.35 1.40
N GLU A 291 -14.34 2.93 1.10
CA GLU A 291 -14.58 1.97 0.01
C GLU A 291 -14.88 2.74 -1.28
N TYR A 292 -14.16 2.41 -2.37
CA TYR A 292 -14.29 3.05 -3.67
C TYR A 292 -15.12 2.18 -4.62
N PRO A 293 -16.39 2.55 -4.87
CA PRO A 293 -17.30 1.74 -5.67
C PRO A 293 -16.80 1.54 -7.09
N GLY A 294 -16.91 0.31 -7.60
CA GLY A 294 -16.54 -0.05 -8.98
C GLY A 294 -15.05 -0.04 -9.26
N MET A 295 -14.19 0.15 -8.24
CA MET A 295 -12.74 0.11 -8.40
C MET A 295 -12.19 -1.31 -8.23
N ILE A 296 -11.09 -1.59 -8.92
CA ILE A 296 -10.33 -2.84 -8.87
C ILE A 296 -9.01 -2.64 -8.13
N HIS A 297 -8.32 -3.74 -7.83
CA HIS A 297 -6.95 -3.68 -7.28
C HIS A 297 -6.04 -2.79 -8.15
N ALA A 298 -5.08 -2.12 -7.55
CA ALA A 298 -4.13 -1.21 -8.20
C ALA A 298 -4.75 0.04 -8.87
N PHE A 299 -6.02 0.38 -8.63
CA PHE A 299 -6.67 1.52 -9.28
C PHE A 299 -5.96 2.87 -9.02
N PHE A 300 -5.22 3.02 -7.93
CA PHE A 300 -4.40 4.21 -7.67
C PHE A 300 -3.43 4.52 -8.82
N GLN A 301 -2.91 3.50 -9.51
CA GLN A 301 -2.00 3.66 -10.64
C GLN A 301 -2.70 4.07 -11.95
N HIS A 302 -4.02 4.24 -11.94
CA HIS A 302 -4.80 4.54 -13.14
C HIS A 302 -5.37 5.97 -13.17
N GLY A 303 -4.80 6.89 -12.38
CA GLY A 303 -5.33 8.25 -12.21
C GLY A 303 -5.32 9.12 -13.48
N GLY A 304 -4.54 8.78 -14.50
CA GLY A 304 -4.60 9.43 -15.82
C GLY A 304 -5.88 9.08 -16.59
N PHE A 305 -6.48 7.93 -16.33
CA PHE A 305 -7.64 7.41 -17.03
C PHE A 305 -8.90 7.30 -16.17
N VAL A 306 -8.74 6.91 -14.87
CA VAL A 306 -9.84 6.67 -13.94
C VAL A 306 -10.01 7.88 -13.00
N PRO A 307 -11.12 8.65 -13.10
CA PRO A 307 -11.33 9.83 -12.24
C PRO A 307 -11.41 9.50 -10.74
N MET A 308 -11.97 8.34 -10.38
CA MET A 308 -12.06 7.90 -8.99
C MET A 308 -10.68 7.68 -8.36
N ALA A 309 -9.67 7.27 -9.13
CA ALA A 309 -8.30 7.18 -8.66
C ALA A 309 -7.76 8.54 -8.22
N ARG A 310 -8.02 9.61 -8.99
CA ARG A 310 -7.63 10.98 -8.59
C ARG A 310 -8.31 11.43 -7.31
N ARG A 311 -9.58 11.07 -7.12
CA ARG A 311 -10.28 11.33 -5.87
C ARG A 311 -9.63 10.59 -4.70
N ALA A 312 -9.35 9.30 -4.86
CA ALA A 312 -8.72 8.50 -3.82
C ALA A 312 -7.33 9.04 -3.40
N HIS A 313 -6.57 9.55 -4.37
CA HIS A 313 -5.32 10.25 -4.09
C HIS A 313 -5.54 11.53 -3.25
N ALA A 314 -6.55 12.33 -3.59
CA ALA A 314 -6.88 13.52 -2.81
C ALA A 314 -7.34 13.19 -1.39
N ASP A 315 -8.13 12.11 -1.23
CA ASP A 315 -8.60 11.62 0.06
C ASP A 315 -7.42 11.13 0.93
N ALA A 316 -6.45 10.38 0.33
CA ALA A 316 -5.23 9.93 0.99
C ALA A 316 -4.36 11.12 1.47
N ALA A 317 -4.15 12.11 0.59
CA ALA A 317 -3.41 13.31 0.95
C ALA A 317 -4.12 14.12 2.05
N ALA A 318 -5.45 14.20 2.02
CA ALA A 318 -6.23 14.88 3.05
C ALA A 318 -6.12 14.15 4.41
N ALA A 319 -6.07 12.81 4.41
CA ALA A 319 -5.85 12.04 5.64
C ALA A 319 -4.48 12.34 6.25
N LEU A 320 -3.42 12.41 5.43
CA LEU A 320 -2.09 12.79 5.88
C LEU A 320 -2.06 14.24 6.42
N ARG A 321 -2.62 15.22 5.67
CA ARG A 321 -2.68 16.62 6.15
C ARG A 321 -3.35 16.74 7.51
N ARG A 322 -4.47 16.04 7.72
CA ARG A 322 -5.23 16.06 8.97
C ARG A 322 -4.38 15.64 10.17
N VAL A 323 -3.61 14.55 10.05
CA VAL A 323 -2.78 14.04 11.15
C VAL A 323 -1.47 14.84 11.31
N PHE A 324 -1.00 15.49 10.25
CA PHE A 324 0.18 16.34 10.27
C PHE A 324 -0.11 17.78 10.74
N GLY A 325 -1.39 18.12 11.03
CA GLY A 325 -1.78 19.46 11.43
C GLY A 325 -1.60 20.49 10.30
N ARG A 326 -1.75 20.06 9.05
CA ARG A 326 -1.73 20.91 7.86
C ARG A 326 -3.17 21.14 7.39
N ALA A 327 -3.66 22.34 7.49
CA ALA A 327 -5.01 22.73 7.06
C ALA A 327 -5.11 22.85 5.53
#